data_45471d16daf2de04702be72fe3246670
#
_entry.id   45471d16daf2de04702be72fe3246670
#
_cell.length_a   1.000
_cell.length_b   1.000
_cell.length_c   1.000
_cell.angle_alpha   90.00
_cell.angle_beta   90.00
_cell.angle_gamma   90.00
#
_symmetry.space_group_name_H-M   'P 1'
#
loop_
_entity.id
_entity.type
_entity.pdbx_description
1 polymer ?
#
loop_
_entity_poly.entity_id
_entity_poly.type
_entity_poly.pdbx_seq_one_letter_code
_entity_poly.pdbx_strand_id
1 'polypeptide(L)'
;MSKATQVPFETTLFVRDTCLCFHLQRAARVLARHFDDALRPLGLTSWQFSLLMALNQPSPPSIGSVASVLGADRTTLTAALKPVQRRGLVTVGIDANDRRSRRLKLTRAGCTLLARAVPIWRRSHAEIDRLLARGGSDRLRDELRALI
;
A
#
# COMPACT_ATOMS: atom_id res chain seq x y z
N MET A 1 -30.46 22.34 31.18
CA MET A 1 -30.32 21.66 29.88
C MET A 1 -29.12 22.29 29.15
N SER A 2 -28.02 21.54 29.02
CA SER A 2 -26.82 22.02 28.32
C SER A 2 -27.16 22.15 26.85
N LYS A 3 -27.05 23.37 26.28
CA LYS A 3 -27.13 23.57 24.84
C LYS A 3 -25.95 22.79 24.20
N ALA A 4 -26.24 21.75 23.45
CA ALA A 4 -25.22 21.09 22.62
C ALA A 4 -24.55 22.17 21.78
N THR A 5 -23.23 22.33 21.95
CA THR A 5 -22.44 23.29 21.18
C THR A 5 -22.40 22.77 19.74
N GLN A 6 -23.16 23.39 18.86
CA GLN A 6 -23.17 23.03 17.43
C GLN A 6 -21.95 23.66 16.74
N VAL A 7 -21.25 22.86 15.97
CA VAL A 7 -20.16 23.35 15.09
C VAL A 7 -20.80 24.07 13.91
N PRO A 8 -20.43 25.33 13.61
CA PRO A 8 -20.94 26.03 12.44
C PRO A 8 -20.59 25.31 11.14
N PHE A 9 -21.46 25.37 10.14
CA PHE A 9 -21.25 24.72 8.85
C PHE A 9 -20.02 25.25 8.11
N GLU A 10 -19.70 26.53 8.27
CA GLU A 10 -18.48 27.16 7.74
C GLU A 10 -17.21 26.46 8.24
N THR A 11 -17.19 26.03 9.50
CA THR A 11 -16.08 25.25 10.04
C THR A 11 -15.97 23.89 9.36
N THR A 12 -17.08 23.25 9.04
CA THR A 12 -17.11 22.00 8.28
C THR A 12 -16.50 22.18 6.88
N LEU A 13 -16.86 23.28 6.19
CA LEU A 13 -16.31 23.62 4.88
C LEU A 13 -14.81 23.92 4.96
N PHE A 14 -14.39 24.67 5.96
CA PHE A 14 -12.98 24.98 6.18
C PHE A 14 -12.15 23.70 6.39
N VAL A 15 -12.61 22.79 7.26
CA VAL A 15 -11.92 21.51 7.49
C VAL A 15 -11.89 20.66 6.21
N ARG A 16 -13.01 20.58 5.48
CA ARG A 16 -13.08 19.85 4.21
C ARG A 16 -12.02 20.34 3.22
N ASP A 17 -11.84 21.67 3.14
CA ASP A 17 -11.01 22.29 2.10
C ASP A 17 -9.53 22.39 2.51
N THR A 18 -9.22 22.33 3.80
CA THR A 18 -7.85 22.52 4.32
C THR A 18 -7.24 21.30 4.98
N CYS A 19 -8.03 20.30 5.39
CA CYS A 19 -7.51 19.15 6.11
C CYS A 19 -6.64 18.26 5.20
N LEU A 20 -5.33 18.28 5.41
CA LEU A 20 -4.37 17.50 4.65
C LEU A 20 -4.65 15.99 4.75
N CYS A 21 -4.95 15.49 5.95
CA CYS A 21 -5.28 14.07 6.17
C CYS A 21 -6.50 13.64 5.33
N PHE A 22 -7.54 14.48 5.29
CA PHE A 22 -8.74 14.23 4.49
C PHE A 22 -8.42 14.13 2.99
N HIS A 23 -7.62 15.06 2.45
CA HIS A 23 -7.21 15.05 1.04
C HIS A 23 -6.35 13.84 0.70
N LEU A 24 -5.36 13.50 1.56
CA LEU A 24 -4.49 12.34 1.37
C LEU A 24 -5.28 11.03 1.37
N GLN A 25 -6.20 10.86 2.32
CA GLN A 25 -7.02 9.65 2.38
C GLN A 25 -7.94 9.50 1.17
N ARG A 26 -8.52 10.59 0.68
CA ARG A 26 -9.34 10.57 -0.55
C ARG A 26 -8.49 10.17 -1.76
N ALA A 27 -7.34 10.83 -1.94
CA ALA A 27 -6.42 10.53 -3.03
C ALA A 27 -5.95 9.07 -2.96
N ALA A 28 -5.54 8.59 -1.79
CA ALA A 28 -5.10 7.21 -1.60
C ALA A 28 -6.19 6.19 -1.99
N ARG A 29 -7.46 6.43 -1.61
CA ARG A 29 -8.57 5.54 -2.01
C ARG A 29 -8.82 5.53 -3.51
N VAL A 30 -8.71 6.70 -4.17
CA VAL A 30 -8.87 6.80 -5.62
C VAL A 30 -7.76 6.05 -6.34
N LEU A 31 -6.50 6.27 -5.92
CA LEU A 31 -5.34 5.57 -6.50
C LEU A 31 -5.41 4.06 -6.26
N ALA A 32 -5.80 3.63 -5.06
CA ALA A 32 -5.97 2.21 -4.76
C ALA A 32 -6.96 1.55 -5.73
N ARG A 33 -8.15 2.16 -5.94
CA ARG A 33 -9.13 1.63 -6.90
C ARG A 33 -8.60 1.61 -8.33
N HIS A 34 -7.88 2.65 -8.75
CA HIS A 34 -7.28 2.70 -10.09
C HIS A 34 -6.32 1.52 -10.32
N PHE A 35 -5.44 1.24 -9.36
CA PHE A 35 -4.53 0.10 -9.45
C PHE A 35 -5.24 -1.26 -9.26
N ASP A 36 -6.25 -1.33 -8.41
CA ASP A 36 -7.06 -2.54 -8.24
C ASP A 36 -7.74 -2.93 -9.56
N ASP A 37 -8.31 -1.95 -10.28
CA ASP A 37 -8.92 -2.17 -11.58
C ASP A 37 -7.91 -2.64 -12.62
N ALA A 38 -6.73 -2.02 -12.66
CA ALA A 38 -5.66 -2.37 -13.57
C ALA A 38 -5.09 -3.79 -13.31
N LEU A 39 -4.97 -4.18 -12.05
CA LEU A 39 -4.39 -5.47 -11.62
C LEU A 39 -5.43 -6.61 -11.53
N ARG A 40 -6.71 -6.30 -11.67
CA ARG A 40 -7.82 -7.29 -11.59
C ARG A 40 -7.63 -8.50 -12.52
N PRO A 41 -7.14 -8.37 -13.76
CA PRO A 41 -6.91 -9.53 -14.64
C PRO A 41 -5.92 -10.55 -14.07
N LEU A 42 -5.05 -10.14 -13.14
CA LEU A 42 -4.13 -11.03 -12.43
C LEU A 42 -4.67 -11.49 -11.06
N GLY A 43 -5.88 -11.08 -10.70
CA GLY A 43 -6.46 -11.35 -9.38
C GLY A 43 -5.67 -10.71 -8.24
N LEU A 44 -5.04 -9.56 -8.48
CA LEU A 44 -4.32 -8.79 -7.48
C LEU A 44 -5.04 -7.49 -7.15
N THR A 45 -5.01 -7.14 -5.87
CA THR A 45 -5.29 -5.77 -5.42
C THR A 45 -3.99 -4.95 -5.38
N SER A 46 -4.11 -3.63 -5.35
CA SER A 46 -2.98 -2.71 -5.16
C SER A 46 -2.19 -3.03 -3.88
N TRP A 47 -2.89 -3.37 -2.81
CA TRP A 47 -2.27 -3.77 -1.55
C TRP A 47 -1.48 -5.07 -1.68
N GLN A 48 -2.03 -6.09 -2.33
CA GLN A 48 -1.34 -7.35 -2.58
C GLN A 48 -0.12 -7.16 -3.49
N PHE A 49 -0.22 -6.30 -4.51
CA PHE A 49 0.94 -5.94 -5.34
C PHE A 49 2.05 -5.29 -4.51
N SER A 50 1.72 -4.31 -3.66
CA SER A 50 2.70 -3.66 -2.78
C SER A 50 3.34 -4.66 -1.80
N LEU A 51 2.55 -5.59 -1.27
CA LEU A 51 3.05 -6.66 -0.41
C LEU A 51 4.04 -7.56 -1.16
N LEU A 52 3.70 -8.06 -2.34
CA LEU A 52 4.61 -8.88 -3.14
C LEU A 52 5.88 -8.12 -3.52
N MET A 53 5.78 -6.83 -3.86
CA MET A 53 6.95 -5.98 -4.13
C MET A 53 7.86 -5.84 -2.90
N ALA A 54 7.29 -5.65 -1.71
CA ALA A 54 8.06 -5.54 -0.47
C ALA A 54 8.81 -6.84 -0.12
N LEU A 55 8.32 -7.98 -0.61
CA LEU A 55 8.97 -9.28 -0.43
C LEU A 55 10.04 -9.59 -1.50
N ASN A 56 10.11 -8.83 -2.57
CA ASN A 56 11.08 -9.05 -3.65
C ASN A 56 12.46 -8.50 -3.28
N GLN A 57 13.12 -9.18 -2.35
CA GLN A 57 14.43 -8.80 -1.81
C GLN A 57 15.42 -9.97 -1.93
N PRO A 58 16.74 -9.69 -1.96
CA PRO A 58 17.77 -10.74 -2.03
C PRO A 58 17.71 -11.72 -0.86
N SER A 59 17.33 -11.26 0.32
CA SER A 59 17.14 -12.10 1.51
C SER A 59 15.71 -11.94 2.04
N PRO A 60 15.11 -13.04 2.56
CA PRO A 60 13.74 -12.99 3.06
C PRO A 60 13.57 -11.98 4.21
N PRO A 61 12.71 -10.97 4.08
CA PRO A 61 12.48 -9.99 5.13
C PRO A 61 11.66 -10.56 6.29
N SER A 62 11.77 -9.92 7.46
CA SER A 62 10.90 -10.19 8.61
C SER A 62 9.51 -9.56 8.44
N ILE A 63 8.51 -10.07 9.16
CA ILE A 63 7.18 -9.44 9.21
C ILE A 63 7.29 -7.98 9.65
N GLY A 64 8.12 -7.69 10.67
CA GLY A 64 8.29 -6.33 11.19
C GLY A 64 8.88 -5.37 10.16
N SER A 65 9.88 -5.79 9.38
CA SER A 65 10.47 -4.93 8.35
C SER A 65 9.50 -4.66 7.19
N VAL A 66 8.73 -5.66 6.78
CA VAL A 66 7.70 -5.48 5.73
C VAL A 66 6.58 -4.57 6.20
N ALA A 67 6.11 -4.74 7.44
CA ALA A 67 5.10 -3.87 8.04
C ALA A 67 5.57 -2.40 8.06
N SER A 68 6.82 -2.17 8.46
CA SER A 68 7.43 -0.83 8.47
C SER A 68 7.48 -0.21 7.07
N VAL A 69 7.95 -0.95 6.07
CA VAL A 69 8.02 -0.45 4.67
C VAL A 69 6.63 -0.11 4.12
N LEU A 70 5.62 -0.91 4.47
CA LEU A 70 4.24 -0.69 4.00
C LEU A 70 3.45 0.31 4.85
N GLY A 71 4.03 0.82 5.94
CA GLY A 71 3.32 1.70 6.87
C GLY A 71 2.13 1.03 7.56
N ALA A 72 2.19 -0.29 7.76
CA ALA A 72 1.14 -1.10 8.35
C ALA A 72 1.55 -1.63 9.73
N ASP A 73 0.57 -1.93 10.59
CA ASP A 73 0.82 -2.71 11.79
C ASP A 73 0.96 -4.21 11.47
N ARG A 74 1.53 -4.96 12.41
CA ARG A 74 1.79 -6.40 12.24
C ARG A 74 0.50 -7.21 12.09
N THR A 75 -0.57 -6.82 12.75
CA THR A 75 -1.86 -7.51 12.68
C THR A 75 -2.48 -7.37 11.29
N THR A 76 -2.48 -6.15 10.76
CA THR A 76 -2.94 -5.85 9.39
C THR A 76 -2.12 -6.62 8.37
N LEU A 77 -0.78 -6.64 8.49
CA LEU A 77 0.09 -7.38 7.60
C LEU A 77 -0.16 -8.89 7.68
N THR A 78 -0.29 -9.44 8.87
CA THR A 78 -0.56 -10.87 9.07
C THR A 78 -1.89 -11.29 8.43
N ALA A 79 -2.91 -10.46 8.54
CA ALA A 79 -4.18 -10.69 7.87
C ALA A 79 -4.05 -10.64 6.33
N ALA A 80 -3.28 -9.68 5.81
CA ALA A 80 -3.03 -9.51 4.38
C ALA A 80 -2.22 -10.65 3.75
N LEU A 81 -1.35 -11.31 4.53
CA LEU A 81 -0.56 -12.46 4.09
C LEU A 81 -1.41 -13.70 3.82
N LYS A 82 -2.49 -13.91 4.57
CA LYS A 82 -3.32 -15.13 4.46
C LYS A 82 -3.84 -15.42 3.05
N PRO A 83 -4.44 -14.47 2.31
CA PRO A 83 -4.90 -14.72 0.95
C PRO A 83 -3.78 -15.07 -0.02
N VAL A 84 -2.65 -14.37 0.04
CA VAL A 84 -1.51 -14.62 -0.87
C VAL A 84 -0.79 -15.92 -0.54
N GLN A 85 -0.73 -16.32 0.74
CA GLN A 85 -0.26 -17.63 1.16
C GLN A 85 -1.16 -18.75 0.63
N ARG A 86 -2.49 -18.64 0.79
CA ARG A 86 -3.44 -19.64 0.27
C ARG A 86 -3.35 -19.83 -1.23
N ARG A 87 -2.99 -18.77 -1.97
CA ARG A 87 -2.73 -18.82 -3.41
C ARG A 87 -1.35 -19.41 -3.76
N GLY A 88 -0.53 -19.77 -2.78
CA GLY A 88 0.81 -20.28 -3.00
C GLY A 88 1.80 -19.25 -3.54
N LEU A 89 1.57 -17.94 -3.32
CA LEU A 89 2.42 -16.86 -3.82
C LEU A 89 3.55 -16.51 -2.84
N VAL A 90 3.34 -16.78 -1.55
CA VAL A 90 4.23 -16.45 -0.44
C VAL A 90 4.34 -17.63 0.51
N THR A 91 5.54 -17.87 1.02
CA THR A 91 5.78 -18.76 2.15
C THR A 91 6.21 -17.97 3.37
N VAL A 92 5.79 -18.45 4.54
CA VAL A 92 6.20 -17.92 5.84
C VAL A 92 7.01 -18.98 6.54
N GLY A 93 8.28 -18.69 6.80
CA GLY A 93 9.21 -19.59 7.49
C GLY A 93 9.61 -19.07 8.86
N ILE A 94 10.21 -19.93 9.66
CA ILE A 94 10.83 -19.55 10.93
C ILE A 94 12.24 -19.05 10.64
N ASP A 95 12.64 -17.95 11.28
CA ASP A 95 14.02 -17.48 11.21
C ASP A 95 14.97 -18.50 11.86
N ALA A 96 16.07 -18.83 11.20
CA ALA A 96 17.06 -19.76 11.71
C ALA A 96 17.76 -19.25 12.98
N ASN A 97 17.87 -17.93 13.14
CA ASN A 97 18.56 -17.27 14.26
C ASN A 97 17.60 -16.82 15.38
N ASP A 98 16.31 -16.68 15.09
CA ASP A 98 15.29 -16.28 16.06
C ASP A 98 13.97 -16.99 15.78
N ARG A 99 13.68 -18.04 16.57
CA ARG A 99 12.46 -18.84 16.44
C ARG A 99 11.16 -18.06 16.66
N ARG A 100 11.21 -16.86 17.23
CA ARG A 100 10.06 -15.97 17.43
C ARG A 100 9.80 -15.13 16.19
N SER A 101 10.79 -14.96 15.33
CA SER A 101 10.69 -14.20 14.10
C SER A 101 10.20 -15.08 12.94
N ARG A 102 9.44 -14.46 12.04
CA ARG A 102 8.98 -15.09 10.80
C ARG A 102 9.64 -14.39 9.62
N ARG A 103 10.08 -15.18 8.66
CA ARG A 103 10.64 -14.72 7.39
C ARG A 103 9.66 -14.97 6.27
N LEU A 104 9.51 -13.97 5.42
CA LEU A 104 8.58 -13.98 4.30
C LEU A 104 9.36 -14.15 2.99
N LYS A 105 8.88 -15.04 2.13
CA LYS A 105 9.56 -15.30 0.85
C LYS A 105 8.52 -15.46 -0.26
N LEU A 106 8.81 -14.85 -1.42
CA LEU A 106 8.07 -15.14 -2.65
C LEU A 106 8.34 -16.58 -3.09
N THR A 107 7.29 -17.26 -3.50
CA THR A 107 7.43 -18.52 -4.24
C THR A 107 7.77 -18.24 -5.70
N ARG A 108 8.11 -19.28 -6.46
CA ARG A 108 8.27 -19.16 -7.92
C ARG A 108 6.99 -18.62 -8.59
N ALA A 109 5.82 -19.07 -8.13
CA ALA A 109 4.53 -18.56 -8.61
C ALA A 109 4.35 -17.09 -8.25
N GLY A 110 4.73 -16.67 -7.03
CA GLY A 110 4.72 -15.27 -6.61
C GLY A 110 5.62 -14.38 -7.48
N CYS A 111 6.85 -14.82 -7.73
CA CYS A 111 7.78 -14.11 -8.62
C CYS A 111 7.23 -13.98 -10.06
N THR A 112 6.67 -15.06 -10.60
CA THR A 112 6.08 -15.05 -11.95
C THR A 112 4.89 -14.10 -12.03
N LEU A 113 4.00 -14.12 -11.04
CA LEU A 113 2.86 -13.22 -11.01
C LEU A 113 3.29 -11.76 -10.87
N LEU A 114 4.27 -11.48 -10.02
CA LEU A 114 4.83 -10.15 -9.85
C LEU A 114 5.46 -9.62 -11.14
N ALA A 115 6.23 -10.44 -11.85
CA ALA A 115 6.81 -10.08 -13.14
C ALA A 115 5.76 -9.70 -14.19
N ARG A 116 4.58 -10.35 -14.16
CA ARG A 116 3.44 -9.99 -15.02
C ARG A 116 2.73 -8.72 -14.56
N ALA A 117 2.71 -8.45 -13.28
CA ALA A 117 2.05 -7.29 -12.70
C ALA A 117 2.81 -5.98 -12.93
N VAL A 118 4.15 -6.01 -12.92
CA VAL A 118 5.00 -4.81 -13.06
C VAL A 118 4.71 -4.01 -14.34
N PRO A 119 4.60 -4.59 -15.55
CA PRO A 119 4.26 -3.84 -16.75
C PRO A 119 2.88 -3.17 -16.68
N ILE A 120 1.90 -3.83 -16.06
CA ILE A 120 0.55 -3.28 -15.85
C ILE A 120 0.64 -2.07 -14.92
N TRP A 121 1.32 -2.23 -13.79
CA TRP A 121 1.54 -1.14 -12.84
C TRP A 121 2.23 0.06 -13.51
N ARG A 122 3.27 -0.16 -14.32
CA ARG A 122 3.99 0.93 -15.01
C ARG A 122 3.08 1.72 -15.93
N ARG A 123 2.22 1.06 -16.71
CA ARG A 123 1.26 1.74 -17.60
C ARG A 123 0.25 2.54 -16.78
N SER A 124 -0.32 1.92 -15.76
CA SER A 124 -1.30 2.55 -14.88
C SER A 124 -0.70 3.74 -14.13
N HIS A 125 0.55 3.63 -13.67
CA HIS A 125 1.26 4.72 -13.00
C HIS A 125 1.53 5.90 -13.95
N ALA A 126 1.91 5.62 -15.20
CA ALA A 126 2.11 6.67 -16.21
C ALA A 126 0.83 7.47 -16.52
N GLU A 127 -0.35 6.87 -16.36
CA GLU A 127 -1.63 7.58 -16.47
C GLU A 127 -1.81 8.58 -15.33
N ILE A 128 -1.43 8.20 -14.12
CA ILE A 128 -1.48 9.08 -12.94
C ILE A 128 -0.48 10.22 -13.07
N ASP A 129 0.74 9.95 -13.56
CA ASP A 129 1.76 10.97 -13.79
C ASP A 129 1.27 12.09 -14.71
N ARG A 130 0.44 11.76 -15.69
CA ARG A 130 -0.16 12.76 -16.60
C ARG A 130 -1.22 13.65 -15.95
N LEU A 131 -1.81 13.22 -14.83
CA LEU A 131 -2.79 14.02 -14.09
C LEU A 131 -2.13 15.04 -13.15
N LEU A 132 -0.86 14.84 -12.81
CA LEU A 132 -0.15 15.69 -11.88
C LEU A 132 0.51 16.88 -12.62
N ALA A 133 0.39 18.06 -12.02
CA ALA A 133 0.99 19.29 -12.54
C ALA A 133 2.52 19.27 -12.45
N ARG A 134 3.16 20.38 -12.79
CA ARG A 134 4.61 20.59 -12.82
C ARG A 134 5.35 19.94 -11.65
N GLY A 135 6.35 19.12 -11.96
CA GLY A 135 7.12 18.33 -10.99
C GLY A 135 6.60 16.91 -10.80
N GLY A 136 5.37 16.61 -11.27
CA GLY A 136 4.81 15.27 -11.33
C GLY A 136 4.82 14.52 -10.01
N SER A 137 4.87 13.19 -10.12
CA SER A 137 4.89 12.28 -8.98
C SER A 137 6.15 12.39 -8.13
N ASP A 138 7.28 12.83 -8.68
CA ASP A 138 8.53 12.95 -7.92
C ASP A 138 8.41 13.99 -6.80
N ARG A 139 7.95 15.19 -7.15
CA ARG A 139 7.71 16.25 -6.18
C ARG A 139 6.71 15.82 -5.12
N LEU A 140 5.59 15.23 -5.52
CA LEU A 140 4.58 14.76 -4.58
C LEU A 140 5.15 13.69 -3.62
N ARG A 141 5.94 12.75 -4.13
CA ARG A 141 6.61 11.75 -3.29
C ARG A 141 7.57 12.37 -2.27
N ASP A 142 8.32 13.39 -2.67
CA ASP A 142 9.25 14.07 -1.77
C ASP A 142 8.50 14.82 -0.65
N GLU A 143 7.40 15.49 -0.99
CA GLU A 143 6.54 16.14 0.00
C GLU A 143 5.89 15.12 0.96
N LEU A 144 5.45 13.95 0.45
CA LEU A 144 4.88 12.89 1.27
C LEU A 144 5.93 12.25 2.21
N ARG A 145 7.18 12.08 1.76
CA ARG A 145 8.26 11.55 2.60
C ARG A 145 8.57 12.43 3.81
N ALA A 146 8.29 13.73 3.73
CA ALA A 146 8.46 14.63 4.86
C ALA A 146 7.45 14.39 6.00
N LEU A 147 6.41 13.57 5.76
CA LEU A 147 5.36 13.25 6.73
C LEU A 147 5.58 11.90 7.45
N ILE A 148 6.59 11.10 7.04
CA ILE A 148 6.81 9.74 7.53
C ILE A 148 8.21 9.50 8.09
#